data_4a2546f92130eb70072ea4c283071e58
#
_entry.id   4a2546f92130eb70072ea4c283071e58
#
_cell.length_a   1.000
_cell.length_b   1.000
_cell.length_c   1.000
_cell.angle_alpha   90.00
_cell.angle_beta   90.00
_cell.angle_gamma   90.00
#
_symmetry.space_group_name_H-M   'P 1'
#
loop_
_entity.id
_entity.type
_entity.pdbx_description
1 polymer ?
#
loop_
_entity_poly.entity_id
_entity_poly.type
_entity_poly.pdbx_seq_one_letter_code
_entity_poly.pdbx_strand_id
1 'polypeptide(L)'
;MHHLTLDQWSRGASALHRLDPRVKIATVLVFLVVLATAHRELAWLGAALFAVLCVAAWQARLPLAGALARAGVVLPFTAVFAAASWLAGDPARGAVLAMKSYLSALAVLLLVSTTPLPLLLRGFEMTGAPRFLLMVAQFLYRYLFVISEEAQHMRKAALARGATVGGLAGNAARFRAAAGALAVLFARSYARAEEIHRAMLARGFPGYFRPLIELHFHAGDVMFLVLGVLTPVALRLLIERVA
;
A
#
# COMPACT_ATOMS: atom_id res chain seq x y z
N MET A 1 -4.39 15.94 13.77
CA MET A 1 -4.81 14.62 13.29
C MET A 1 -4.32 14.46 11.84
N HIS A 2 -3.07 14.03 11.67
CA HIS A 2 -2.57 13.65 10.35
C HIS A 2 -2.90 12.17 10.13
N HIS A 3 -4.18 11.89 9.84
CA HIS A 3 -4.56 10.59 9.33
C HIS A 3 -3.81 10.39 8.01
N LEU A 4 -3.22 9.23 7.85
CA LEU A 4 -2.50 8.84 6.65
C LEU A 4 -3.29 9.29 5.42
N THR A 5 -2.72 10.21 4.65
CA THR A 5 -3.40 10.83 3.49
C THR A 5 -3.84 9.80 2.44
N LEU A 6 -3.31 8.57 2.49
CA LEU A 6 -3.73 7.43 1.70
C LEU A 6 -5.14 6.95 2.08
N ASP A 7 -5.51 7.00 3.37
CA ASP A 7 -6.85 6.60 3.82
C ASP A 7 -7.94 7.59 3.37
N GLN A 8 -7.59 8.87 3.19
CA GLN A 8 -8.52 9.84 2.61
C GLN A 8 -8.83 9.57 1.14
N TRP A 9 -7.84 9.12 0.36
CA TRP A 9 -8.03 8.81 -1.05
C TRP A 9 -8.83 7.53 -1.26
N SER A 10 -8.64 6.53 -0.38
CA SER A 10 -9.34 5.24 -0.49
C SER A 10 -10.84 5.31 -0.23
N ARG A 11 -11.33 6.39 0.36
CA ARG A 11 -12.76 6.66 0.64
C ARG A 11 -13.45 7.46 -0.45
N GLY A 12 -12.84 7.58 -1.62
CA GLY A 12 -13.44 8.25 -2.78
C GLY A 12 -14.71 7.54 -3.28
N ALA A 13 -15.52 8.27 -4.08
CA ALA A 13 -16.80 7.77 -4.61
C ALA A 13 -16.78 7.53 -6.14
N SER A 14 -15.60 7.39 -6.76
CA SER A 14 -15.51 7.15 -8.20
C SER A 14 -15.93 5.72 -8.59
N ALA A 15 -16.16 5.48 -9.89
CA ALA A 15 -16.48 4.16 -10.42
C ALA A 15 -15.44 3.10 -10.01
N LEU A 16 -14.14 3.45 -10.03
CA LEU A 16 -13.07 2.56 -9.60
C LEU A 16 -13.16 2.20 -8.11
N HIS A 17 -13.61 3.11 -7.23
CA HIS A 17 -13.74 2.81 -5.80
C HIS A 17 -14.79 1.75 -5.53
N ARG A 18 -15.85 1.68 -6.34
CA ARG A 18 -16.99 0.77 -6.17
C ARG A 18 -16.75 -0.66 -6.68
N LEU A 19 -15.68 -0.88 -7.47
CA LEU A 19 -15.35 -2.20 -8.01
C LEU A 19 -14.92 -3.17 -6.91
N ASP A 20 -15.18 -4.47 -7.15
CA ASP A 20 -14.79 -5.55 -6.25
C ASP A 20 -13.25 -5.57 -6.03
N PRO A 21 -12.77 -5.62 -4.79
CA PRO A 21 -11.33 -5.67 -4.47
C PRO A 21 -10.58 -6.82 -5.13
N ARG A 22 -11.23 -7.98 -5.33
CA ARG A 22 -10.62 -9.16 -5.96
C ARG A 22 -10.20 -8.86 -7.39
N VAL A 23 -11.09 -8.20 -8.13
CA VAL A 23 -10.86 -7.86 -9.53
C VAL A 23 -9.70 -6.88 -9.67
N LYS A 24 -9.64 -5.88 -8.78
CA LYS A 24 -8.53 -4.92 -8.75
C LYS A 24 -7.20 -5.59 -8.41
N ILE A 25 -7.18 -6.49 -7.40
CA ILE A 25 -5.98 -7.25 -7.03
C ILE A 25 -5.53 -8.10 -8.22
N ALA A 26 -6.43 -8.86 -8.86
CA ALA A 26 -6.11 -9.68 -10.02
C ALA A 26 -5.56 -8.85 -11.18
N THR A 27 -6.21 -7.73 -11.51
CA THR A 27 -5.77 -6.82 -12.57
C THR A 27 -4.37 -6.26 -12.30
N VAL A 28 -4.10 -5.80 -11.07
CA VAL A 28 -2.77 -5.28 -10.71
C VAL A 28 -1.72 -6.39 -10.73
N LEU A 29 -2.05 -7.60 -10.26
CA LEU A 29 -1.13 -8.74 -10.34
C LEU A 29 -0.77 -9.08 -11.78
N VAL A 30 -1.74 -9.18 -12.69
CA VAL A 30 -1.48 -9.42 -14.12
C VAL A 30 -0.64 -8.29 -14.71
N PHE A 31 -0.96 -7.04 -14.40
CA PHE A 31 -0.17 -5.89 -14.83
C PHE A 31 1.29 -6.00 -14.38
N LEU A 32 1.54 -6.35 -13.11
CA LEU A 32 2.88 -6.53 -12.57
C LEU A 32 3.63 -7.69 -13.23
N VAL A 33 2.94 -8.81 -13.51
CA VAL A 33 3.54 -9.96 -14.22
C VAL A 33 3.92 -9.58 -15.65
N VAL A 34 3.04 -8.90 -16.40
CA VAL A 34 3.32 -8.40 -17.75
C VAL A 34 4.54 -7.48 -17.73
N LEU A 35 4.58 -6.55 -16.78
CA LEU A 35 5.68 -5.60 -16.64
C LEU A 35 7.00 -6.27 -16.24
N ALA A 36 6.97 -7.25 -15.34
CA ALA A 36 8.15 -7.99 -14.88
C ALA A 36 8.78 -8.81 -16.02
N THR A 37 7.93 -9.52 -16.78
CA THR A 37 8.35 -10.44 -17.86
C THR A 37 8.66 -9.72 -19.19
N ALA A 38 8.41 -8.43 -19.28
CA ALA A 38 8.69 -7.66 -20.48
C ALA A 38 10.21 -7.50 -20.73
N HIS A 39 10.66 -7.63 -22.00
CA HIS A 39 12.08 -7.55 -22.41
C HIS A 39 12.59 -6.11 -22.62
N ARG A 40 13.85 -5.95 -23.05
CA ARG A 40 14.60 -4.67 -23.02
C ARG A 40 14.06 -3.56 -23.96
N GLU A 41 13.34 -3.88 -25.01
CA GLU A 41 12.87 -2.91 -26.03
C GLU A 41 11.59 -2.16 -25.64
N LEU A 42 11.53 -1.77 -24.38
CA LEU A 42 10.31 -1.48 -23.65
C LEU A 42 9.91 -0.02 -23.56
N ALA A 43 10.59 0.91 -24.20
CA ALA A 43 10.25 2.32 -24.07
C ALA A 43 8.78 2.60 -24.51
N TRP A 44 8.36 2.04 -25.61
CA TRP A 44 6.99 2.19 -26.13
C TRP A 44 5.95 1.47 -25.28
N LEU A 45 6.24 0.25 -24.84
CA LEU A 45 5.34 -0.47 -23.92
C LEU A 45 5.24 0.24 -22.56
N GLY A 46 6.37 0.72 -22.04
CA GLY A 46 6.38 1.50 -20.81
C GLY A 46 5.56 2.78 -20.92
N ALA A 47 5.67 3.52 -22.02
CA ALA A 47 4.88 4.71 -22.28
C ALA A 47 3.38 4.39 -22.39
N ALA A 48 3.02 3.31 -23.10
CA ALA A 48 1.64 2.87 -23.23
C ALA A 48 1.05 2.43 -21.88
N LEU A 49 1.77 1.63 -21.09
CA LEU A 49 1.34 1.21 -19.76
C LEU A 49 1.25 2.40 -18.79
N PHE A 50 2.15 3.37 -18.91
CA PHE A 50 2.07 4.62 -18.13
C PHE A 50 0.80 5.39 -18.48
N ALA A 51 0.47 5.52 -19.75
CA ALA A 51 -0.77 6.18 -20.19
C ALA A 51 -2.02 5.48 -19.64
N VAL A 52 -2.04 4.14 -19.64
CA VAL A 52 -3.13 3.35 -19.03
C VAL A 52 -3.28 3.67 -17.53
N LEU A 53 -2.18 3.72 -16.78
CA LEU A 53 -2.22 4.06 -15.35
C LEU A 53 -2.65 5.51 -15.11
N CYS A 54 -2.24 6.46 -15.97
CA CYS A 54 -2.71 7.85 -15.90
C CYS A 54 -4.21 7.97 -16.15
N VAL A 55 -4.75 7.24 -17.12
CA VAL A 55 -6.20 7.18 -17.38
C VAL A 55 -6.94 6.58 -16.18
N ALA A 56 -6.42 5.49 -15.61
CA ALA A 56 -7.00 4.89 -14.40
C ALA A 56 -6.98 5.87 -13.20
N ALA A 57 -5.88 6.60 -12.99
CA ALA A 57 -5.78 7.61 -11.95
C ALA A 57 -6.77 8.77 -12.15
N TRP A 58 -6.96 9.19 -13.41
CA TRP A 58 -7.93 10.21 -13.77
C TRP A 58 -9.39 9.75 -13.52
N GLN A 59 -9.73 8.53 -13.94
CA GLN A 59 -11.03 7.92 -13.66
C GLN A 59 -11.28 7.76 -12.15
N ALA A 60 -10.23 7.47 -11.38
CA ALA A 60 -10.28 7.41 -9.92
C ALA A 60 -10.48 8.79 -9.27
N ARG A 61 -10.42 9.88 -10.04
CA ARG A 61 -10.43 11.27 -9.55
C ARG A 61 -9.35 11.56 -8.52
N LEU A 62 -8.20 10.91 -8.66
CA LEU A 62 -7.04 11.15 -7.81
C LEU A 62 -6.28 12.38 -8.31
N PRO A 63 -5.62 13.14 -7.41
CA PRO A 63 -4.73 14.22 -7.83
C PRO A 63 -3.50 13.62 -8.50
N LEU A 64 -3.46 13.67 -9.86
CA LEU A 64 -2.40 13.05 -10.67
C LEU A 64 -1.00 13.45 -10.19
N ALA A 65 -0.78 14.76 -9.95
CA ALA A 65 0.50 15.25 -9.45
C ALA A 65 0.90 14.59 -8.12
N GLY A 66 -0.06 14.43 -7.20
CA GLY A 66 0.16 13.77 -5.91
C GLY A 66 0.44 12.26 -6.04
N ALA A 67 -0.24 11.57 -6.95
CA ALA A 67 -0.02 10.16 -7.21
C ALA A 67 1.36 9.91 -7.85
N LEU A 68 1.71 10.70 -8.87
CA LEU A 68 3.01 10.62 -9.55
C LEU A 68 4.17 10.95 -8.60
N ALA A 69 4.05 12.02 -7.78
CA ALA A 69 5.06 12.38 -6.80
C ALA A 69 5.28 11.28 -5.75
N ARG A 70 4.21 10.65 -5.27
CA ARG A 70 4.31 9.54 -4.30
C ARG A 70 4.90 8.27 -4.90
N ALA A 71 4.53 7.93 -6.14
CA ALA A 71 5.18 6.84 -6.87
C ALA A 71 6.69 7.11 -7.06
N GLY A 72 7.07 8.39 -7.21
CA GLY A 72 8.46 8.83 -7.32
C GLY A 72 9.34 8.56 -6.09
N VAL A 73 8.76 8.28 -4.92
CA VAL A 73 9.53 7.91 -3.70
C VAL A 73 10.38 6.64 -3.92
N VAL A 74 10.03 5.81 -4.87
CA VAL A 74 10.82 4.61 -5.22
C VAL A 74 12.06 4.96 -6.04
N LEU A 75 12.08 6.09 -6.76
CA LEU A 75 13.15 6.48 -7.68
C LEU A 75 14.54 6.61 -7.01
N PRO A 76 14.72 7.20 -5.82
CA PRO A 76 16.04 7.26 -5.18
C PRO A 76 16.64 5.88 -4.94
N PHE A 77 15.82 4.90 -4.55
CA PHE A 77 16.26 3.53 -4.35
C PHE A 77 16.67 2.87 -5.67
N THR A 78 15.84 3.01 -6.71
CA THR A 78 16.15 2.43 -8.04
C THR A 78 17.29 3.16 -8.75
N ALA A 79 17.55 4.44 -8.44
CA ALA A 79 18.67 5.20 -8.96
C ALA A 79 20.02 4.58 -8.60
N VAL A 80 20.14 3.96 -7.42
CA VAL A 80 21.36 3.25 -7.00
C VAL A 80 21.65 2.07 -7.95
N PHE A 81 20.62 1.29 -8.28
CA PHE A 81 20.76 0.17 -9.22
C PHE A 81 20.95 0.65 -10.66
N ALA A 82 20.32 1.75 -11.05
CA ALA A 82 20.53 2.36 -12.36
C ALA A 82 21.98 2.87 -12.51
N ALA A 83 22.52 3.51 -11.48
CA ALA A 83 23.92 3.95 -11.46
C ALA A 83 24.91 2.77 -11.52
N ALA A 84 24.65 1.69 -10.78
CA ALA A 84 25.45 0.46 -10.84
C ALA A 84 25.42 -0.15 -12.25
N SER A 85 24.26 -0.19 -12.91
CA SER A 85 24.14 -0.67 -14.30
C SER A 85 24.88 0.22 -15.28
N TRP A 86 24.90 1.54 -15.06
CA TRP A 86 25.65 2.48 -15.89
C TRP A 86 27.15 2.26 -15.76
N LEU A 87 27.65 2.09 -14.54
CA LEU A 87 29.06 1.76 -14.29
C LEU A 87 29.47 0.40 -14.89
N ALA A 88 28.55 -0.54 -15.00
CA ALA A 88 28.74 -1.83 -15.65
C ALA A 88 28.66 -1.78 -17.19
N GLY A 89 28.48 -0.59 -17.79
CA GLY A 89 28.46 -0.38 -19.23
C GLY A 89 27.13 -0.63 -19.94
N ASP A 90 26.02 -0.82 -19.17
CA ASP A 90 24.66 -1.03 -19.71
C ASP A 90 23.67 0.02 -19.17
N PRO A 91 23.72 1.27 -19.64
CA PRO A 91 22.85 2.34 -19.15
C PRO A 91 21.36 2.08 -19.51
N ALA A 92 21.08 1.40 -20.62
CA ALA A 92 19.72 1.09 -21.03
C ALA A 92 19.02 0.17 -20.00
N ARG A 93 19.74 -0.79 -19.44
CA ARG A 93 19.24 -1.68 -18.40
C ARG A 93 18.83 -0.90 -17.13
N GLY A 94 19.64 0.09 -16.75
CA GLY A 94 19.36 0.96 -15.60
C GLY A 94 18.05 1.75 -15.78
N ALA A 95 17.86 2.34 -16.97
CA ALA A 95 16.65 3.10 -17.31
C ALA A 95 15.39 2.21 -17.31
N VAL A 96 15.49 1.00 -17.88
CA VAL A 96 14.39 0.01 -17.88
C VAL A 96 14.01 -0.41 -16.46
N LEU A 97 14.99 -0.66 -15.59
CA LEU A 97 14.75 -1.00 -14.18
C LEU A 97 14.02 0.14 -13.45
N ALA A 98 14.48 1.38 -13.62
CA ALA A 98 13.83 2.54 -13.00
C ALA A 98 12.39 2.72 -13.48
N MET A 99 12.15 2.58 -14.78
CA MET A 99 10.82 2.67 -15.38
C MET A 99 9.89 1.56 -14.86
N LYS A 100 10.32 0.30 -14.85
CA LYS A 100 9.55 -0.83 -14.31
C LYS A 100 9.20 -0.61 -12.84
N SER A 101 10.15 -0.18 -12.03
CA SER A 101 9.94 0.08 -10.61
C SER A 101 8.94 1.21 -10.38
N TYR A 102 9.02 2.28 -11.17
CA TYR A 102 8.10 3.40 -11.08
C TYR A 102 6.67 3.01 -11.47
N LEU A 103 6.51 2.28 -12.59
CA LEU A 103 5.20 1.80 -13.05
C LEU A 103 4.58 0.80 -12.06
N SER A 104 5.39 -0.09 -11.49
CA SER A 104 4.94 -1.02 -10.44
C SER A 104 4.46 -0.28 -9.20
N ALA A 105 5.24 0.71 -8.74
CA ALA A 105 4.87 1.53 -7.60
C ALA A 105 3.58 2.32 -7.84
N LEU A 106 3.41 2.88 -9.05
CA LEU A 106 2.21 3.62 -9.43
C LEU A 106 0.98 2.71 -9.48
N ALA A 107 1.10 1.49 -10.03
CA ALA A 107 0.01 0.51 -10.08
C ALA A 107 -0.44 0.09 -8.68
N VAL A 108 0.50 -0.24 -7.78
CA VAL A 108 0.19 -0.59 -6.39
C VAL A 108 -0.38 0.61 -5.62
N LEU A 109 0.15 1.82 -5.86
CA LEU A 109 -0.37 3.04 -5.25
C LEU A 109 -1.84 3.27 -5.64
N LEU A 110 -2.19 3.08 -6.92
CA LEU A 110 -3.57 3.20 -7.39
C LEU A 110 -4.50 2.17 -6.72
N LEU A 111 -4.05 0.93 -6.56
CA LEU A 111 -4.81 -0.10 -5.84
C LEU A 111 -5.11 0.33 -4.40
N VAL A 112 -4.08 0.74 -3.65
CA VAL A 112 -4.20 1.15 -2.25
C VAL A 112 -4.99 2.46 -2.10
N SER A 113 -4.86 3.38 -3.07
CA SER A 113 -5.59 4.65 -3.06
C SER A 113 -7.06 4.53 -3.47
N THR A 114 -7.45 3.43 -4.11
CA THR A 114 -8.85 3.20 -4.55
C THR A 114 -9.58 2.16 -3.72
N THR A 115 -8.90 1.54 -2.75
CA THR A 115 -9.51 0.45 -1.97
C THR A 115 -9.04 0.54 -0.52
N PRO A 116 -9.96 0.74 0.45
CA PRO A 116 -9.62 0.73 1.88
C PRO A 116 -9.00 -0.60 2.31
N LEU A 117 -8.02 -0.55 3.21
CA LEU A 117 -7.29 -1.74 3.66
C LEU A 117 -8.20 -2.88 4.15
N PRO A 118 -9.28 -2.65 4.90
CA PRO A 118 -10.18 -3.74 5.31
C PRO A 118 -10.81 -4.48 4.12
N LEU A 119 -11.15 -3.78 3.04
CA LEU A 119 -11.69 -4.38 1.82
C LEU A 119 -10.61 -5.13 1.03
N LEU A 120 -9.37 -4.61 0.99
CA LEU A 120 -8.23 -5.32 0.39
C LEU A 120 -7.96 -6.64 1.12
N LEU A 121 -7.93 -6.63 2.46
CA LEU A 121 -7.76 -7.85 3.25
C LEU A 121 -8.88 -8.86 2.99
N ARG A 122 -10.10 -8.38 2.82
CA ARG A 122 -11.23 -9.23 2.43
C ARG A 122 -11.05 -9.82 1.03
N GLY A 123 -10.57 -9.03 0.08
CA GLY A 123 -10.22 -9.51 -1.26
C GLY A 123 -9.17 -10.63 -1.20
N PHE A 124 -8.11 -10.47 -0.40
CA PHE A 124 -7.09 -11.49 -0.18
C PHE A 124 -7.64 -12.76 0.50
N GLU A 125 -8.56 -12.65 1.45
CA GLU A 125 -9.20 -13.81 2.07
C GLU A 125 -9.90 -14.68 1.02
N MET A 126 -10.58 -14.03 0.10
CA MET A 126 -11.35 -14.73 -0.94
C MET A 126 -10.47 -15.27 -2.08
N THR A 127 -9.22 -14.80 -2.21
CA THR A 127 -8.21 -15.38 -3.12
C THR A 127 -7.40 -16.50 -2.49
N GLY A 128 -7.72 -16.93 -1.25
CA GLY A 128 -7.10 -18.07 -0.58
C GLY A 128 -5.98 -17.71 0.40
N ALA A 129 -5.81 -16.45 0.77
CA ALA A 129 -4.82 -16.09 1.79
C ALA A 129 -5.18 -16.67 3.17
N PRO A 130 -4.19 -17.09 3.98
CA PRO A 130 -4.41 -17.70 5.29
C PRO A 130 -5.18 -16.74 6.23
N ARG A 131 -6.32 -17.20 6.73
CA ARG A 131 -7.21 -16.40 7.61
C ARG A 131 -6.49 -15.84 8.83
N PHE A 132 -5.54 -16.60 9.39
CA PHE A 132 -4.75 -16.15 10.54
C PHE A 132 -3.96 -14.86 10.22
N LEU A 133 -3.26 -14.80 9.09
CA LEU A 133 -2.50 -13.62 8.70
C LEU A 133 -3.39 -12.40 8.48
N LEU A 134 -4.55 -12.62 7.87
CA LEU A 134 -5.52 -11.54 7.63
C LEU A 134 -6.12 -11.01 8.93
N MET A 135 -6.40 -11.90 9.89
CA MET A 135 -6.85 -11.51 11.23
C MET A 135 -5.80 -10.66 11.94
N VAL A 136 -4.54 -11.09 11.93
CA VAL A 136 -3.43 -10.31 12.50
C VAL A 136 -3.31 -8.94 11.84
N ALA A 137 -3.39 -8.88 10.49
CA ALA A 137 -3.33 -7.62 9.74
C ALA A 137 -4.51 -6.68 10.06
N GLN A 138 -5.72 -7.22 10.25
CA GLN A 138 -6.89 -6.43 10.66
C GLN A 138 -6.71 -5.84 12.06
N PHE A 139 -6.21 -6.64 13.01
CA PHE A 139 -5.88 -6.14 14.34
C PHE A 139 -4.79 -5.07 14.29
N LEU A 140 -3.71 -5.33 13.57
CA LEU A 140 -2.60 -4.39 13.42
C LEU A 140 -3.10 -3.04 12.86
N TYR A 141 -3.91 -3.07 11.81
CA TYR A 141 -4.49 -1.86 11.24
C TYR A 141 -5.35 -1.09 12.25
N ARG A 142 -6.23 -1.79 12.97
CA ARG A 142 -7.10 -1.18 13.97
C ARG A 142 -6.32 -0.56 15.11
N TYR A 143 -5.36 -1.30 15.68
CA TYR A 143 -4.62 -0.85 16.85
C TYR A 143 -3.47 0.10 16.53
N LEU A 144 -3.04 0.19 15.28
CA LEU A 144 -2.09 1.22 14.83
C LEU A 144 -2.57 2.64 15.19
N PHE A 145 -3.83 2.94 14.96
CA PHE A 145 -4.40 4.25 15.31
C PHE A 145 -4.49 4.45 16.82
N VAL A 146 -4.93 3.44 17.55
CA VAL A 146 -5.06 3.50 19.03
C VAL A 146 -3.68 3.71 19.68
N ILE A 147 -2.67 2.94 19.25
CA ILE A 147 -1.31 3.05 19.80
C ILE A 147 -0.67 4.39 19.38
N SER A 148 -0.90 4.86 18.17
CA SER A 148 -0.38 6.16 17.74
C SER A 148 -1.00 7.32 18.50
N GLU A 149 -2.27 7.23 18.88
CA GLU A 149 -2.94 8.22 19.71
C GLU A 149 -2.38 8.20 21.14
N GLU A 150 -2.22 7.03 21.73
CA GLU A 150 -1.60 6.87 23.07
C GLU A 150 -0.17 7.45 23.08
N ALA A 151 0.64 7.15 22.05
CA ALA A 151 1.98 7.72 21.91
C ALA A 151 1.97 9.26 21.84
N GLN A 152 0.99 9.84 21.12
CA GLN A 152 0.82 11.29 21.04
C GLN A 152 0.41 11.89 22.39
N HIS A 153 -0.48 11.22 23.15
CA HIS A 153 -0.85 11.61 24.50
C HIS A 153 0.35 11.59 25.44
N MET A 154 1.16 10.53 25.40
CA MET A 154 2.39 10.45 26.16
C MET A 154 3.37 11.56 25.82
N ARG A 155 3.53 11.87 24.52
CA ARG A 155 4.37 12.98 24.04
C ARG A 155 3.87 14.33 24.57
N LYS A 156 2.58 14.60 24.48
CA LYS A 156 1.97 15.84 25.00
C LYS A 156 2.19 15.97 26.51
N ALA A 157 1.97 14.88 27.27
CA ALA A 157 2.22 14.86 28.71
C ALA A 157 3.69 15.10 29.07
N ALA A 158 4.62 14.54 28.29
CA ALA A 158 6.06 14.79 28.50
C ALA A 158 6.42 16.27 28.25
N LEU A 159 5.89 16.89 27.18
CA LEU A 159 6.09 18.31 26.89
C LEU A 159 5.53 19.20 28.00
N ALA A 160 4.34 18.89 28.53
CA ALA A 160 3.73 19.62 29.65
C ALA A 160 4.57 19.53 30.95
N ARG A 161 5.37 18.47 31.09
CA ARG A 161 6.33 18.29 32.20
C ARG A 161 7.71 18.90 31.95
N GLY A 162 7.87 19.69 30.91
CA GLY A 162 9.11 20.37 30.57
C GLY A 162 10.11 19.55 29.75
N ALA A 163 9.66 18.43 29.15
CA ALA A 163 10.54 17.71 28.20
C ALA A 163 10.77 18.56 26.95
N THR A 164 12.02 18.94 26.70
CA THR A 164 12.40 19.76 25.54
C THR A 164 12.70 18.86 24.33
N VAL A 165 12.03 19.09 23.21
CA VAL A 165 12.28 18.40 21.95
C VAL A 165 13.57 18.89 21.26
N GLY A 166 14.05 20.07 21.64
CA GLY A 166 15.17 20.79 20.98
C GLY A 166 16.29 21.28 21.91
N GLY A 167 16.30 20.93 23.21
CA GLY A 167 17.28 21.47 24.14
C GLY A 167 18.67 20.81 24.11
N LEU A 168 19.65 21.42 24.78
CA LEU A 168 21.05 20.98 25.00
C LEU A 168 21.22 19.66 25.77
N ALA A 169 20.12 18.98 26.15
CA ALA A 169 20.17 17.64 26.74
C ALA A 169 20.85 16.68 25.75
N GLY A 170 21.94 16.07 26.16
CA GLY A 170 22.76 15.19 25.33
C GLY A 170 21.91 14.07 24.69
N ASN A 171 22.31 13.60 23.52
CA ASN A 171 21.61 12.56 22.75
C ASN A 171 21.28 11.30 23.59
N ALA A 172 22.13 10.97 24.59
CA ALA A 172 21.93 9.84 25.50
C ALA A 172 20.73 10.01 26.44
N ALA A 173 20.48 11.21 26.96
CA ALA A 173 19.33 11.46 27.85
C ALA A 173 18.01 11.41 27.06
N ARG A 174 17.98 11.94 25.83
CA ARG A 174 16.83 11.83 24.94
C ARG A 174 16.54 10.39 24.55
N PHE A 175 17.58 9.63 24.20
CA PHE A 175 17.44 8.22 23.87
C PHE A 175 16.86 7.42 25.06
N ARG A 176 17.37 7.65 26.27
CA ARG A 176 16.87 6.99 27.48
C ARG A 176 15.39 7.35 27.78
N ALA A 177 15.02 8.61 27.62
CA ALA A 177 13.64 9.04 27.79
C ALA A 177 12.71 8.41 26.74
N ALA A 178 13.14 8.36 25.47
CA ALA A 178 12.40 7.71 24.40
C ALA A 178 12.26 6.20 24.62
N ALA A 179 13.34 5.53 25.04
CA ALA A 179 13.33 4.11 25.38
C ALA A 179 12.38 3.80 26.54
N GLY A 180 12.38 4.65 27.60
CA GLY A 180 11.43 4.53 28.71
C GLY A 180 9.98 4.70 28.26
N ALA A 181 9.71 5.68 27.41
CA ALA A 181 8.37 5.90 26.85
C ALA A 181 7.90 4.70 26.00
N LEU A 182 8.80 4.14 25.18
CA LEU A 182 8.50 2.93 24.39
C LEU A 182 8.25 1.71 25.26
N ALA A 183 9.00 1.52 26.36
CA ALA A 183 8.79 0.43 27.30
C ALA A 183 7.41 0.52 27.96
N VAL A 184 7.00 1.71 28.39
CA VAL A 184 5.67 1.94 28.97
C VAL A 184 4.57 1.71 27.93
N LEU A 185 4.74 2.21 26.70
CA LEU A 185 3.79 2.01 25.62
C LEU A 185 3.63 0.52 25.29
N PHE A 186 4.73 -0.22 25.24
CA PHE A 186 4.73 -1.67 25.02
C PHE A 186 3.98 -2.40 26.16
N ALA A 187 4.29 -2.11 27.41
CA ALA A 187 3.63 -2.74 28.55
C ALA A 187 2.11 -2.50 28.55
N ARG A 188 1.67 -1.26 28.27
CA ARG A 188 0.25 -0.93 28.15
C ARG A 188 -0.41 -1.64 26.96
N SER A 189 0.27 -1.73 25.82
CA SER A 189 -0.25 -2.40 24.64
C SER A 189 -0.39 -3.90 24.85
N TYR A 190 0.57 -4.51 25.57
CA TYR A 190 0.53 -5.92 25.92
C TYR A 190 -0.64 -6.23 26.87
N ALA A 191 -0.79 -5.48 27.96
CA ALA A 191 -1.91 -5.65 28.88
C ALA A 191 -3.27 -5.50 28.17
N ARG A 192 -3.40 -4.50 27.31
CA ARG A 192 -4.61 -4.29 26.47
C ARG A 192 -4.89 -5.49 25.55
N ALA A 193 -3.85 -6.05 24.92
CA ALA A 193 -4.01 -7.21 24.05
C ALA A 193 -4.56 -8.43 24.81
N GLU A 194 -4.07 -8.67 26.03
CA GLU A 194 -4.61 -9.74 26.90
C GLU A 194 -6.07 -9.51 27.28
N GLU A 195 -6.43 -8.28 27.69
CA GLU A 195 -7.81 -7.94 28.04
C GLU A 195 -8.76 -8.16 26.86
N ILE A 196 -8.35 -7.73 25.65
CA ILE A 196 -9.13 -7.91 24.43
C ILE A 196 -9.28 -9.39 24.12
N HIS A 197 -8.22 -10.18 24.22
CA HIS A 197 -8.27 -11.61 24.00
C HIS A 197 -9.24 -12.31 24.97
N ARG A 198 -9.15 -12.01 26.25
CA ARG A 198 -10.07 -12.54 27.26
C ARG A 198 -11.52 -12.14 26.99
N ALA A 199 -11.75 -10.87 26.61
CA ALA A 199 -13.08 -10.38 26.26
C ALA A 199 -13.66 -11.06 25.00
N MET A 200 -12.82 -11.37 24.02
CA MET A 200 -13.26 -12.12 22.82
C MET A 200 -13.64 -13.56 23.18
N LEU A 201 -12.84 -14.24 24.00
CA LEU A 201 -13.15 -15.60 24.47
C LEU A 201 -14.47 -15.63 25.26
N ALA A 202 -14.69 -14.67 26.14
CA ALA A 202 -15.92 -14.54 26.91
C ALA A 202 -17.16 -14.31 26.01
N ARG A 203 -16.98 -13.77 24.79
CA ARG A 203 -18.04 -13.59 23.79
C ARG A 203 -18.17 -14.76 22.81
N GLY A 204 -17.48 -15.88 23.07
CA GLY A 204 -17.53 -17.06 22.20
C GLY A 204 -16.81 -16.92 20.88
N PHE A 205 -15.68 -16.18 20.84
CA PHE A 205 -14.89 -16.00 19.62
C PHE A 205 -14.39 -17.34 19.05
N PRO A 206 -14.78 -17.72 17.82
CA PRO A 206 -14.46 -19.04 17.24
C PRO A 206 -13.06 -19.10 16.58
N GLY A 207 -12.18 -18.13 16.80
CA GLY A 207 -10.84 -18.06 16.19
C GLY A 207 -10.78 -17.37 14.82
N TYR A 208 -11.88 -16.86 14.30
CA TYR A 208 -11.93 -16.09 13.05
C TYR A 208 -13.04 -15.03 13.09
N PHE A 209 -12.85 -13.95 12.32
CA PHE A 209 -13.88 -12.93 12.17
C PHE A 209 -14.86 -13.31 11.06
N ARG A 210 -16.16 -13.19 11.37
CA ARG A 210 -17.20 -13.26 10.34
C ARG A 210 -17.30 -11.90 9.65
N PRO A 211 -17.22 -11.83 8.33
CA PRO A 211 -17.36 -10.58 7.62
C PRO A 211 -18.81 -10.08 7.69
N LEU A 212 -18.95 -8.79 7.97
CA LEU A 212 -20.28 -8.13 7.96
C LEU A 212 -20.69 -7.68 6.56
N ILE A 213 -19.72 -7.51 5.66
CA ILE A 213 -19.96 -7.03 4.29
C ILE A 213 -19.80 -8.21 3.34
N GLU A 214 -20.87 -8.57 2.66
CA GLU A 214 -20.83 -9.51 1.55
C GLU A 214 -20.46 -8.74 0.27
N LEU A 215 -19.43 -9.22 -0.41
CA LEU A 215 -19.01 -8.66 -1.70
C LEU A 215 -19.82 -9.34 -2.79
N HIS A 216 -20.63 -8.55 -3.51
CA HIS A 216 -21.41 -9.02 -4.64
C HIS A 216 -20.71 -8.68 -5.95
N PHE A 217 -20.57 -9.67 -6.82
CA PHE A 217 -19.97 -9.50 -8.13
C PHE A 217 -20.99 -8.82 -9.08
N HIS A 218 -20.58 -7.74 -9.72
CA HIS A 218 -21.41 -6.99 -10.67
C HIS A 218 -20.85 -7.15 -12.10
N ALA A 219 -21.70 -6.98 -13.10
CA ALA A 219 -21.26 -7.03 -14.51
C ALA A 219 -20.13 -6.02 -14.82
N GLY A 220 -20.11 -4.88 -14.13
CA GLY A 220 -19.03 -3.89 -14.24
C GLY A 220 -17.66 -4.42 -13.78
N ASP A 221 -17.64 -5.34 -12.80
CA ASP A 221 -16.40 -5.96 -12.30
C ASP A 221 -15.79 -6.88 -13.36
N VAL A 222 -16.65 -7.66 -14.05
CA VAL A 222 -16.21 -8.53 -15.15
C VAL A 222 -15.64 -7.71 -16.30
N MET A 223 -16.33 -6.65 -16.70
CA MET A 223 -15.86 -5.75 -17.76
C MET A 223 -14.51 -5.12 -17.40
N PHE A 224 -14.36 -4.66 -16.16
CA PHE A 224 -13.09 -4.10 -15.69
C PHE A 224 -11.97 -5.14 -15.66
N LEU A 225 -12.26 -6.38 -15.21
CA LEU A 225 -11.29 -7.47 -15.22
C LEU A 225 -10.81 -7.78 -16.64
N VAL A 226 -11.77 -7.95 -17.58
CA VAL A 226 -11.47 -8.26 -18.98
C VAL A 226 -10.63 -7.14 -19.60
N LEU A 227 -11.04 -5.89 -19.47
CA LEU A 227 -10.30 -4.75 -20.01
C LEU A 227 -8.93 -4.59 -19.32
N GLY A 228 -8.88 -4.71 -18.00
CA GLY A 228 -7.66 -4.53 -17.21
C GLY A 228 -6.62 -5.64 -17.44
N VAL A 229 -7.05 -6.84 -17.81
CA VAL A 229 -6.17 -7.96 -18.16
C VAL A 229 -5.79 -7.92 -19.65
N LEU A 230 -6.78 -7.73 -20.54
CA LEU A 230 -6.53 -7.74 -21.98
C LEU A 230 -5.67 -6.56 -22.45
N THR A 231 -5.86 -5.37 -21.85
CA THR A 231 -5.11 -4.18 -22.30
C THR A 231 -3.59 -4.36 -22.15
N PRO A 232 -3.00 -4.70 -20.99
CA PRO A 232 -1.55 -4.85 -20.87
C PRO A 232 -1.02 -6.05 -21.67
N VAL A 233 -1.79 -7.13 -21.79
CA VAL A 233 -1.40 -8.32 -22.57
C VAL A 233 -1.43 -8.01 -24.05
N ALA A 234 -2.48 -7.38 -24.57
CA ALA A 234 -2.61 -7.00 -25.97
C ALA A 234 -1.53 -5.98 -26.40
N LEU A 235 -1.28 -4.97 -25.56
CA LEU A 235 -0.21 -4.00 -25.79
C LEU A 235 1.15 -4.69 -25.90
N ARG A 236 1.42 -5.64 -25.02
CA ARG A 236 2.65 -6.43 -25.06
C ARG A 236 2.78 -7.21 -26.36
N LEU A 237 1.74 -7.99 -26.73
CA LEU A 237 1.75 -8.82 -27.93
C LEU A 237 1.86 -7.98 -29.23
N LEU A 238 1.22 -6.82 -29.26
CA LEU A 238 1.31 -5.89 -30.38
C LEU A 238 2.75 -5.35 -30.56
N ILE A 239 3.37 -4.95 -29.45
CA ILE A 239 4.71 -4.35 -29.51
C ILE A 239 5.77 -5.42 -29.78
N GLU A 240 5.66 -6.63 -29.21
CA GLU A 240 6.55 -7.75 -29.51
C GLU A 240 6.44 -8.24 -30.97
N ARG A 241 5.31 -7.97 -31.67
CA ARG A 241 5.17 -8.29 -33.11
C ARG A 241 5.73 -7.21 -34.03
N VAL A 242 5.82 -5.97 -33.57
CA VAL A 242 6.27 -4.82 -34.36
C VAL A 242 7.77 -4.54 -34.16
N ALA A 243 8.35 -4.99 -33.05
CA ALA A 243 9.78 -4.89 -32.75
C ALA A 243 10.55 -6.10 -33.29
#